data_c95f58e05bb73f2fe4db2bc9a5e09719
#
_entry.id   c95f58e05bb73f2fe4db2bc9a5e09719
#
_cell.length_a   1.000
_cell.length_b   1.000
_cell.length_c   1.000
_cell.angle_alpha   90.00
_cell.angle_beta   90.00
_cell.angle_gamma   90.00
#
_symmetry.space_group_name_H-M   'P 1'
#
loop_
_entity.id
_entity.type
_entity.pdbx_description
1 polymer ?
#
loop_
_entity_poly.entity_id
_entity_poly.type
_entity_poly.pdbx_seq_one_letter_code
_entity_poly.pdbx_strand_id
1 'polypeptide(L)'
;MKKILLVLAFGLLALTGKAQHSYLSAPGVAVFYPANYDASAHAPSPIFERELYPIGEVPSCWKIRPVYSQAGKEQVVTLHVGEDVDLYGGGEVWGSLRRNGKTIEFWNMDNPYYHVDNGSHLYQSHPWIMGLRPDGSAFGIIADNTWRGKMTSDKDVVFTSLGPAFRVVVIEKESPKALMQALVDLTGNMELPPMWALGYQQCRFSYYPDTRVKEIADTLRYHKIPSDVIWMDIHYMDKFKIFTFDPKGFSNPKDLNDYLHSKNFKSVYMIDPGIKVEKGFWLDDEGTEKDYWVRKADGTHYIGKVWPGPCHFPDFTRPEVRIWWSTLYIPFMAHGIDGVWNDMNEPAIGDGPEVSMPKDNIHRGGEGLAEGPHLRFHNVYGYNMVRASRDGLLLANPNKRPFVLSRSNFLGGHRYAATWTGDNKSTWEQFEASVPMSLTLGLSGKPFNGPD
;
A
#
# COMPACT_ATOMS: atom_id res chain seq x y z
N MET A 1 -44.27 25.82 38.60
CA MET A 1 -44.35 25.10 37.31
C MET A 1 -43.01 24.45 37.03
N LYS A 2 -42.86 23.16 37.33
CA LYS A 2 -41.66 22.37 37.12
C LYS A 2 -41.68 21.83 35.67
N LYS A 3 -40.73 22.22 34.85
CA LYS A 3 -40.52 21.64 33.53
C LYS A 3 -39.80 20.30 33.68
N ILE A 4 -40.48 19.22 33.35
CA ILE A 4 -39.93 17.86 33.25
C ILE A 4 -39.24 17.79 31.89
N LEU A 5 -37.90 17.63 31.90
CA LEU A 5 -37.09 17.36 30.71
C LEU A 5 -37.14 15.85 30.45
N LEU A 6 -37.89 15.45 29.43
CA LEU A 6 -37.92 14.04 28.95
C LEU A 6 -36.67 13.79 28.09
N VAL A 7 -35.65 13.10 28.65
CA VAL A 7 -34.51 12.60 27.87
C VAL A 7 -34.95 11.31 27.22
N LEU A 8 -35.22 11.37 25.92
CA LEU A 8 -35.41 10.20 25.06
C LEU A 8 -34.03 9.59 24.78
N ALA A 9 -33.68 8.54 25.54
CA ALA A 9 -32.57 7.65 25.21
C ALA A 9 -32.96 6.82 23.99
N PHE A 10 -32.46 7.19 22.81
CA PHE A 10 -32.45 6.30 21.65
C PHE A 10 -31.45 5.18 21.92
N GLY A 11 -31.92 4.06 22.41
CA GLY A 11 -31.17 2.81 22.46
C GLY A 11 -30.96 2.30 21.03
N LEU A 12 -29.75 2.49 20.48
CA LEU A 12 -29.32 1.74 19.29
C LEU A 12 -29.25 0.27 19.70
N LEU A 13 -30.23 -0.54 19.27
CA LEU A 13 -30.12 -1.99 19.30
C LEU A 13 -29.04 -2.36 18.27
N ALA A 14 -27.79 -2.49 18.72
CA ALA A 14 -26.77 -3.16 17.95
C ALA A 14 -27.13 -4.65 17.86
N LEU A 15 -27.49 -5.13 16.67
CA LEU A 15 -27.65 -6.55 16.42
C LEU A 15 -26.26 -7.18 16.49
N THR A 16 -25.91 -7.76 17.65
CA THR A 16 -24.64 -8.48 17.83
C THR A 16 -24.81 -9.94 17.43
N GLY A 17 -24.01 -10.41 16.46
CA GLY A 17 -23.96 -11.80 16.03
C GLY A 17 -22.58 -12.41 16.27
N LYS A 18 -22.56 -13.65 16.77
CA LYS A 18 -21.32 -14.47 16.76
C LYS A 18 -20.95 -14.82 15.32
N ALA A 19 -19.66 -15.17 15.07
CA ALA A 19 -19.24 -15.72 13.79
C ALA A 19 -20.11 -16.92 13.42
N GLN A 20 -20.73 -16.89 12.24
CA GLN A 20 -21.62 -17.97 11.80
C GLN A 20 -20.82 -19.18 11.31
N HIS A 21 -19.66 -18.98 10.72
CA HIS A 21 -18.79 -20.01 10.21
C HIS A 21 -17.34 -19.73 10.61
N SER A 22 -16.63 -20.76 11.08
CA SER A 22 -15.22 -20.64 11.42
C SER A 22 -14.51 -21.97 11.26
N TYR A 23 -13.22 -21.91 10.90
CA TYR A 23 -12.37 -23.10 10.78
C TYR A 23 -10.90 -22.76 11.04
N LEU A 24 -10.09 -23.77 11.32
CA LEU A 24 -8.64 -23.67 11.27
C LEU A 24 -8.17 -23.81 9.81
N SER A 25 -7.31 -22.91 9.35
CA SER A 25 -6.64 -22.99 8.04
C SER A 25 -5.20 -23.48 8.14
N ALA A 26 -4.59 -23.36 9.32
CA ALA A 26 -3.30 -23.91 9.69
C ALA A 26 -3.22 -24.08 11.22
N PRO A 27 -2.24 -24.80 11.78
CA PRO A 27 -2.02 -24.87 13.21
C PRO A 27 -1.86 -23.46 13.82
N GLY A 28 -2.76 -23.10 14.74
CA GLY A 28 -2.79 -21.78 15.36
C GLY A 28 -3.32 -20.65 14.46
N VAL A 29 -4.01 -20.94 13.36
CA VAL A 29 -4.61 -19.96 12.46
C VAL A 29 -6.09 -20.24 12.28
N ALA A 30 -6.96 -19.38 12.80
CA ALA A 30 -8.41 -19.50 12.73
C ALA A 30 -8.99 -18.40 11.80
N VAL A 31 -9.93 -18.81 10.96
CA VAL A 31 -10.67 -17.93 10.06
C VAL A 31 -12.11 -17.84 10.54
N PHE A 32 -12.63 -16.62 10.65
CA PHE A 32 -13.99 -16.34 11.13
C PHE A 32 -14.75 -15.53 10.08
N TYR A 33 -15.96 -15.96 9.77
CA TYR A 33 -16.85 -15.32 8.84
C TYR A 33 -18.10 -14.77 9.54
N PRO A 34 -18.55 -13.55 9.22
CA PRO A 34 -19.85 -13.07 9.66
C PRO A 34 -20.98 -13.82 8.94
N ALA A 35 -22.19 -13.75 9.51
CA ALA A 35 -23.39 -14.37 8.98
C ALA A 35 -23.72 -13.94 7.53
N ASN A 36 -23.48 -12.68 7.24
CA ASN A 36 -23.81 -11.99 5.98
C ASN A 36 -22.56 -11.74 5.11
N TYR A 37 -21.57 -12.62 5.17
CA TYR A 37 -20.38 -12.50 4.35
C TYR A 37 -20.70 -12.65 2.86
N ASP A 38 -20.28 -11.66 2.06
CA ASP A 38 -20.37 -11.70 0.62
C ASP A 38 -18.96 -11.81 0.02
N ALA A 39 -18.64 -12.99 -0.50
CA ALA A 39 -17.34 -13.24 -1.12
C ALA A 39 -17.10 -12.34 -2.34
N SER A 40 -18.12 -11.98 -3.12
CA SER A 40 -17.96 -11.12 -4.29
C SER A 40 -17.48 -9.70 -3.97
N ALA A 41 -17.73 -9.25 -2.73
CA ALA A 41 -17.30 -7.95 -2.23
C ALA A 41 -15.85 -7.93 -1.71
N HIS A 42 -15.22 -9.10 -1.48
CA HIS A 42 -13.92 -9.22 -0.82
C HIS A 42 -12.92 -10.12 -1.55
N ALA A 43 -13.39 -11.11 -2.31
CA ALA A 43 -12.52 -12.04 -3.03
C ALA A 43 -12.14 -11.51 -4.44
N PRO A 44 -10.96 -11.92 -4.97
CA PRO A 44 -9.88 -12.55 -4.24
C PRO A 44 -9.20 -11.55 -3.27
N SER A 45 -8.75 -12.03 -2.12
CA SER A 45 -8.04 -11.18 -1.16
C SER A 45 -6.64 -10.84 -1.65
N PRO A 46 -6.22 -9.56 -1.61
CA PRO A 46 -4.85 -9.17 -1.94
C PRO A 46 -3.85 -9.54 -0.85
N ILE A 47 -4.33 -9.82 0.37
CA ILE A 47 -3.49 -10.06 1.55
C ILE A 47 -2.78 -11.41 1.45
N PHE A 48 -3.54 -12.46 1.16
CA PHE A 48 -3.03 -13.83 1.23
C PHE A 48 -2.38 -14.26 -0.09
N GLU A 49 -1.26 -14.99 0.04
CA GLU A 49 -0.59 -15.57 -1.12
C GLU A 49 -1.42 -16.68 -1.74
N ARG A 50 -2.17 -17.40 -0.91
CA ARG A 50 -3.02 -18.54 -1.30
C ARG A 50 -4.36 -18.46 -0.59
N GLU A 51 -5.37 -19.09 -1.19
CA GLU A 51 -6.66 -19.27 -0.52
C GLU A 51 -6.51 -20.03 0.80
N LEU A 52 -7.32 -19.64 1.78
CA LEU A 52 -7.37 -20.24 3.11
C LEU A 52 -8.40 -21.38 3.12
N TYR A 53 -7.94 -22.62 3.20
CA TYR A 53 -8.80 -23.79 3.21
C TYR A 53 -8.95 -24.35 4.64
N PRO A 54 -10.13 -24.95 4.96
CA PRO A 54 -10.34 -25.58 6.27
C PRO A 54 -9.52 -26.86 6.41
N ILE A 55 -8.81 -26.98 7.55
CA ILE A 55 -8.12 -28.21 7.98
C ILE A 55 -8.73 -28.81 9.25
N GLY A 56 -9.63 -28.10 9.92
CA GLY A 56 -10.28 -28.55 11.15
C GLY A 56 -11.17 -27.48 11.77
N GLU A 57 -11.83 -27.84 12.86
CA GLU A 57 -12.69 -26.93 13.63
C GLU A 57 -11.85 -26.02 14.56
N VAL A 58 -12.34 -24.80 14.79
CA VAL A 58 -11.74 -23.91 15.80
C VAL A 58 -12.05 -24.44 17.19
N PRO A 59 -11.03 -24.79 18.01
CA PRO A 59 -11.23 -25.34 19.36
C PRO A 59 -12.10 -24.44 20.23
N SER A 60 -12.92 -25.02 21.10
CA SER A 60 -13.78 -24.24 22.02
C SER A 60 -12.97 -23.34 22.96
N CYS A 61 -11.74 -23.75 23.30
CA CYS A 61 -10.81 -22.97 24.14
C CYS A 61 -10.07 -21.83 23.40
N TRP A 62 -10.38 -21.59 22.12
CA TRP A 62 -9.77 -20.47 21.35
C TRP A 62 -10.09 -19.13 22.01
N LYS A 63 -9.05 -18.39 22.41
CA LYS A 63 -9.21 -17.24 23.31
C LYS A 63 -9.85 -16.02 22.63
N ILE A 64 -9.37 -15.66 21.42
CA ILE A 64 -9.79 -14.44 20.71
C ILE A 64 -10.80 -14.82 19.63
N ARG A 65 -12.04 -14.39 19.81
CA ARG A 65 -13.13 -14.60 18.84
C ARG A 65 -13.77 -13.28 18.47
N PRO A 66 -14.01 -13.01 17.18
CA PRO A 66 -14.67 -11.79 16.75
C PRO A 66 -16.17 -11.80 17.12
N VAL A 67 -16.63 -10.62 17.51
CA VAL A 67 -18.07 -10.29 17.63
C VAL A 67 -18.38 -9.32 16.53
N TYR A 68 -19.30 -9.70 15.65
CA TYR A 68 -19.76 -8.91 14.52
C TYR A 68 -20.98 -8.08 14.89
N SER A 69 -21.00 -6.81 14.48
CA SER A 69 -22.11 -5.90 14.69
C SER A 69 -22.14 -4.84 13.57
N GLN A 70 -23.13 -3.97 13.61
CA GLN A 70 -23.26 -2.86 12.69
C GLN A 70 -23.59 -1.58 13.47
N ALA A 71 -22.90 -0.49 13.13
CA ALA A 71 -23.14 0.84 13.67
C ALA A 71 -23.47 1.81 12.53
N GLY A 72 -24.74 2.13 12.35
CA GLY A 72 -25.20 2.92 11.21
C GLY A 72 -24.90 2.22 9.88
N LYS A 73 -24.02 2.80 9.06
CA LYS A 73 -23.56 2.21 7.79
C LYS A 73 -22.27 1.40 7.93
N GLU A 74 -21.58 1.48 9.07
CA GLU A 74 -20.31 0.80 9.28
C GLU A 74 -20.52 -0.64 9.77
N GLN A 75 -19.81 -1.58 9.18
CA GLN A 75 -19.63 -2.91 9.74
C GLN A 75 -18.60 -2.83 10.85
N VAL A 76 -18.83 -3.49 11.96
CA VAL A 76 -17.99 -3.44 13.15
C VAL A 76 -17.60 -4.84 13.58
N VAL A 77 -16.32 -5.06 13.82
CA VAL A 77 -15.81 -6.31 14.39
C VAL A 77 -15.03 -5.99 15.65
N THR A 78 -15.45 -6.54 16.78
CA THR A 78 -14.81 -6.37 18.09
C THR A 78 -14.14 -7.67 18.53
N LEU A 79 -12.89 -7.59 18.94
CA LEU A 79 -12.11 -8.73 19.49
C LEU A 79 -11.57 -8.31 20.85
N HIS A 80 -12.02 -8.99 21.89
CA HIS A 80 -11.48 -8.76 23.25
C HIS A 80 -10.11 -9.43 23.38
N VAL A 81 -9.08 -8.64 23.66
CA VAL A 81 -7.68 -9.11 23.73
C VAL A 81 -7.08 -9.06 25.13
N GLY A 82 -7.68 -8.29 26.04
CA GLY A 82 -7.25 -8.14 27.45
C GLY A 82 -6.56 -6.82 27.73
N GLU A 83 -6.46 -6.47 29.01
CA GLU A 83 -5.90 -5.18 29.46
C GLU A 83 -4.34 -5.19 29.54
N ASP A 84 -3.75 -6.37 29.82
CA ASP A 84 -2.30 -6.55 30.01
C ASP A 84 -1.57 -6.97 28.73
N VAL A 85 -2.06 -6.53 27.57
CA VAL A 85 -1.48 -6.88 26.27
C VAL A 85 -0.83 -5.66 25.63
N ASP A 86 0.39 -5.81 25.17
CA ASP A 86 1.06 -4.80 24.35
C ASP A 86 0.72 -5.03 22.86
N LEU A 87 0.18 -3.99 22.20
CA LEU A 87 -0.26 -4.03 20.83
C LEU A 87 0.74 -3.31 19.90
N TYR A 88 1.02 -3.93 18.72
CA TYR A 88 1.96 -3.46 17.72
C TYR A 88 1.41 -3.69 16.30
N GLY A 89 1.99 -3.04 15.29
CA GLY A 89 1.56 -3.21 13.89
C GLY A 89 0.70 -2.05 13.40
N GLY A 90 -0.22 -2.34 12.48
CA GLY A 90 -1.06 -1.32 11.83
C GLY A 90 -0.39 -0.60 10.67
N GLY A 91 0.83 -1.02 10.29
CA GLY A 91 1.53 -0.48 9.14
C GLY A 91 2.20 0.87 9.37
N GLU A 92 2.09 1.75 8.41
CA GLU A 92 2.68 3.08 8.41
C GLU A 92 1.84 4.04 9.24
N VAL A 93 2.29 4.35 10.43
CA VAL A 93 1.55 5.19 11.40
C VAL A 93 2.51 6.06 12.21
N TRP A 94 2.16 7.32 12.37
CA TRP A 94 2.89 8.26 13.21
C TRP A 94 2.80 7.90 14.70
N GLY A 95 3.88 8.15 15.43
CA GLY A 95 3.94 8.06 16.89
C GLY A 95 4.63 6.81 17.42
N SER A 96 4.32 6.44 18.67
CA SER A 96 5.03 5.37 19.40
C SER A 96 4.85 4.00 18.72
N LEU A 97 5.83 3.11 18.91
CA LEU A 97 5.79 1.73 18.44
C LEU A 97 4.58 0.95 19.00
N ARG A 98 4.26 1.17 20.28
CA ARG A 98 3.10 0.58 20.95
C ARG A 98 1.80 1.25 20.49
N ARG A 99 0.79 0.46 20.17
CA ARG A 99 -0.48 0.88 19.56
C ARG A 99 -1.67 0.96 20.53
N ASN A 100 -1.50 0.61 21.81
CA ASN A 100 -2.59 0.72 22.78
C ASN A 100 -3.12 2.16 22.87
N GLY A 101 -4.45 2.32 22.85
CA GLY A 101 -5.13 3.61 22.87
C GLY A 101 -5.04 4.40 21.55
N LYS A 102 -4.61 3.78 20.44
CA LYS A 102 -4.49 4.44 19.15
C LYS A 102 -5.64 4.09 18.21
N THR A 103 -5.95 5.03 17.33
CA THR A 103 -6.83 4.82 16.18
C THR A 103 -6.01 4.96 14.91
N ILE A 104 -6.18 4.03 13.99
CA ILE A 104 -5.54 4.00 12.68
C ILE A 104 -6.64 3.97 11.63
N GLU A 105 -6.59 4.88 10.67
CA GLU A 105 -7.51 4.89 9.54
C GLU A 105 -6.89 4.16 8.35
N PHE A 106 -7.66 3.30 7.71
CA PHE A 106 -7.28 2.60 6.47
C PHE A 106 -7.85 3.35 5.28
N TRP A 107 -7.10 4.35 4.84
CA TRP A 107 -7.35 5.17 3.66
C TRP A 107 -6.02 5.77 3.23
N ASN A 108 -5.37 5.18 2.24
CA ASN A 108 -4.07 5.63 1.76
C ASN A 108 -4.17 7.09 1.34
N MET A 109 -3.28 7.93 1.85
CA MET A 109 -3.36 9.37 1.63
C MET A 109 -1.98 9.97 1.41
N ASP A 110 -1.87 10.82 0.40
CA ASP A 110 -0.75 11.74 0.27
C ASP A 110 -0.81 12.75 1.42
N ASN A 111 -0.01 12.50 2.45
CA ASN A 111 0.02 13.25 3.70
C ASN A 111 1.42 13.79 3.97
N PRO A 112 1.88 14.76 3.16
CA PRO A 112 3.22 15.29 3.30
C PRO A 112 3.42 15.87 4.69
N TYR A 113 4.59 15.54 5.26
CA TYR A 113 4.99 15.93 6.61
C TYR A 113 4.14 15.35 7.74
N TYR A 114 3.26 14.38 7.44
CA TYR A 114 2.46 13.61 8.41
C TYR A 114 1.53 14.46 9.29
N HIS A 115 1.09 15.63 8.81
CA HIS A 115 0.36 16.59 9.65
C HIS A 115 -1.16 16.43 9.62
N VAL A 116 -1.72 15.75 8.62
CA VAL A 116 -3.16 15.53 8.54
C VAL A 116 -3.57 14.48 9.57
N ASP A 117 -4.57 14.80 10.40
CA ASP A 117 -5.13 13.91 11.44
C ASP A 117 -4.06 13.27 12.34
N ASN A 118 -3.02 14.04 12.66
CA ASN A 118 -1.88 13.59 13.47
C ASN A 118 -1.23 12.29 12.95
N GLY A 119 -1.18 12.09 11.61
CA GLY A 119 -0.61 10.93 10.98
C GLY A 119 -1.33 9.61 11.27
N SER A 120 -2.64 9.66 11.54
CA SER A 120 -3.45 8.47 11.80
C SER A 120 -3.68 7.63 10.53
N HIS A 121 -3.54 8.22 9.36
CA HIS A 121 -3.48 7.55 8.07
C HIS A 121 -2.41 8.22 7.20
N LEU A 122 -1.58 7.41 6.60
CA LEU A 122 -0.48 7.80 5.74
C LEU A 122 -0.60 7.09 4.38
N TYR A 123 0.50 6.85 3.73
CA TYR A 123 0.52 6.40 2.33
C TYR A 123 0.09 4.93 2.13
N GLN A 124 0.02 4.14 3.22
CA GLN A 124 -0.25 2.70 3.16
C GLN A 124 -1.24 2.25 4.22
N SER A 125 -2.03 1.23 3.90
CA SER A 125 -2.97 0.60 4.82
C SER A 125 -2.63 -0.85 5.08
N HIS A 126 -2.51 -1.21 6.37
CA HIS A 126 -2.23 -2.56 6.81
C HIS A 126 -3.23 -2.98 7.90
N PRO A 127 -4.35 -3.61 7.55
CA PRO A 127 -5.38 -4.03 8.51
C PRO A 127 -4.93 -5.25 9.33
N TRP A 128 -3.85 -5.06 10.07
CA TRP A 128 -3.13 -6.05 10.87
C TRP A 128 -2.70 -5.48 12.20
N ILE A 129 -2.87 -6.25 13.26
CA ILE A 129 -2.31 -5.95 14.57
C ILE A 129 -1.78 -7.23 15.22
N MET A 130 -0.66 -7.12 15.91
CA MET A 130 -0.12 -8.16 16.77
C MET A 130 -0.21 -7.75 18.22
N GLY A 131 -0.46 -8.72 19.10
CA GLY A 131 -0.45 -8.56 20.55
C GLY A 131 0.56 -9.47 21.22
N LEU A 132 1.27 -8.92 22.20
CA LEU A 132 2.21 -9.64 23.06
C LEU A 132 1.61 -9.74 24.46
N ARG A 133 1.44 -10.97 24.97
CA ARG A 133 0.94 -11.21 26.32
C ARG A 133 2.07 -11.28 27.35
N PRO A 134 1.78 -11.07 28.64
CA PRO A 134 2.79 -11.12 29.71
C PRO A 134 3.52 -12.48 29.81
N ASP A 135 2.90 -13.56 29.38
CA ASP A 135 3.49 -14.89 29.36
C ASP A 135 4.45 -15.14 28.14
N GLY A 136 4.65 -14.14 27.31
CA GLY A 136 5.49 -14.20 26.10
C GLY A 136 4.79 -14.77 24.89
N SER A 137 3.58 -15.30 25.01
CA SER A 137 2.78 -15.73 23.86
C SER A 137 2.28 -14.54 23.06
N ALA A 138 2.06 -14.76 21.77
CA ALA A 138 1.64 -13.69 20.86
C ALA A 138 0.43 -14.09 20.03
N PHE A 139 -0.35 -13.11 19.62
CA PHE A 139 -1.43 -13.29 18.66
C PHE A 139 -1.38 -12.24 17.56
N GLY A 140 -2.02 -12.53 16.46
CA GLY A 140 -2.21 -11.59 15.36
C GLY A 140 -3.64 -11.59 14.86
N ILE A 141 -4.10 -10.43 14.42
CA ILE A 141 -5.44 -10.25 13.87
C ILE A 141 -5.31 -9.55 12.52
N ILE A 142 -5.88 -10.17 11.48
CA ILE A 142 -6.00 -9.60 10.14
C ILE A 142 -7.48 -9.36 9.85
N ALA A 143 -7.86 -8.13 9.56
CA ALA A 143 -9.15 -7.82 8.95
C ALA A 143 -9.01 -7.90 7.43
N ASP A 144 -9.60 -8.93 6.82
CA ASP A 144 -9.53 -9.11 5.36
C ASP A 144 -10.51 -8.18 4.66
N ASN A 145 -10.11 -6.92 4.56
CA ASN A 145 -10.94 -5.83 4.09
C ASN A 145 -10.11 -4.76 3.38
N THR A 146 -10.47 -4.45 2.13
CA THR A 146 -9.82 -3.40 1.32
C THR A 146 -10.58 -2.07 1.35
N TRP A 147 -11.82 -2.08 1.81
CA TRP A 147 -12.66 -0.90 1.90
C TRP A 147 -12.13 0.09 2.95
N ARG A 148 -12.50 1.37 2.80
CA ARG A 148 -12.22 2.36 3.84
C ARG A 148 -12.73 1.88 5.19
N GLY A 149 -11.88 2.00 6.19
CA GLY A 149 -12.18 1.58 7.55
C GLY A 149 -11.19 2.14 8.55
N LYS A 150 -11.31 1.74 9.78
CA LYS A 150 -10.37 2.09 10.85
C LYS A 150 -10.21 0.96 11.84
N MET A 151 -9.15 1.03 12.61
CA MET A 151 -8.87 0.15 13.73
C MET A 151 -8.62 0.99 14.97
N THR A 152 -9.33 0.69 16.05
CA THR A 152 -8.97 1.18 17.39
C THR A 152 -8.40 0.03 18.19
N SER A 153 -7.35 0.29 18.96
CA SER A 153 -6.58 -0.75 19.66
C SER A 153 -6.37 -0.39 21.12
N ASP A 154 -7.01 -1.14 21.99
CA ASP A 154 -6.88 -1.09 23.44
C ASP A 154 -7.13 -2.49 24.02
N LYS A 155 -7.81 -2.64 25.17
CA LYS A 155 -8.31 -3.94 25.69
C LYS A 155 -9.20 -4.70 24.69
N ASP A 156 -9.85 -3.96 23.81
CA ASP A 156 -10.53 -4.46 22.62
C ASP A 156 -9.82 -3.94 21.36
N VAL A 157 -9.67 -4.80 20.38
CA VAL A 157 -9.33 -4.40 19.01
C VAL A 157 -10.63 -4.31 18.22
N VAL A 158 -10.93 -3.13 17.71
CA VAL A 158 -12.18 -2.87 16.97
C VAL A 158 -11.83 -2.42 15.56
N PHE A 159 -12.28 -3.21 14.58
CA PHE A 159 -12.23 -2.82 13.18
C PHE A 159 -13.58 -2.32 12.71
N THR A 160 -13.60 -1.22 11.96
CA THR A 160 -14.80 -0.76 11.25
C THR A 160 -14.55 -0.70 9.76
N SER A 161 -15.62 -0.80 8.98
CA SER A 161 -15.55 -0.74 7.51
C SER A 161 -16.82 -0.08 6.95
N LEU A 162 -16.65 0.76 5.93
CA LEU A 162 -17.74 1.30 5.12
C LEU A 162 -18.22 0.34 4.03
N GLY A 163 -17.52 -0.79 3.86
CA GLY A 163 -17.92 -1.88 2.96
C GLY A 163 -18.83 -2.91 3.62
N PRO A 164 -19.14 -3.99 2.91
CA PRO A 164 -19.84 -5.14 3.45
C PRO A 164 -19.10 -5.82 4.60
N ALA A 165 -19.78 -6.72 5.31
CA ALA A 165 -19.20 -7.48 6.41
C ALA A 165 -18.06 -8.38 5.90
N PHE A 166 -16.93 -8.38 6.61
CA PHE A 166 -15.66 -8.98 6.18
C PHE A 166 -15.22 -10.09 7.15
N ARG A 167 -14.41 -11.03 6.63
CA ARG A 167 -13.83 -12.10 7.45
C ARG A 167 -12.62 -11.57 8.24
N VAL A 168 -12.37 -12.23 9.37
CA VAL A 168 -11.20 -11.97 10.23
C VAL A 168 -10.39 -13.23 10.39
N VAL A 169 -9.07 -13.11 10.30
CA VAL A 169 -8.12 -14.19 10.60
C VAL A 169 -7.43 -13.87 11.91
N VAL A 170 -7.48 -14.84 12.84
CA VAL A 170 -6.81 -14.76 14.16
C VAL A 170 -5.73 -15.80 14.22
N ILE A 171 -4.53 -15.38 14.57
CA ILE A 171 -3.34 -16.22 14.70
C ILE A 171 -2.95 -16.27 16.16
N GLU A 172 -2.74 -17.46 16.72
CA GLU A 172 -2.25 -17.69 18.08
C GLU A 172 -0.94 -18.46 18.03
N LYS A 173 0.11 -17.91 18.64
CA LYS A 173 1.45 -18.51 18.66
C LYS A 173 2.13 -18.34 20.02
N GLU A 174 3.10 -19.21 20.27
CA GLU A 174 3.89 -19.25 21.50
C GLU A 174 4.87 -18.07 21.65
N SER A 175 5.16 -17.34 20.56
CA SER A 175 6.10 -16.22 20.59
C SER A 175 5.85 -15.22 19.44
N PRO A 176 6.33 -13.97 19.54
CA PRO A 176 6.30 -13.00 18.44
C PRO A 176 7.01 -13.52 17.17
N LYS A 177 8.13 -14.23 17.32
CA LYS A 177 8.85 -14.81 16.18
C LYS A 177 8.01 -15.83 15.42
N ALA A 178 7.37 -16.75 16.14
CA ALA A 178 6.47 -17.74 15.54
C ALA A 178 5.23 -17.08 14.92
N LEU A 179 4.72 -15.99 15.52
CA LEU A 179 3.63 -15.21 14.96
C LEU A 179 4.02 -14.54 13.64
N MET A 180 5.18 -13.90 13.57
CA MET A 180 5.67 -13.27 12.34
C MET A 180 5.94 -14.30 11.25
N GLN A 181 6.43 -15.49 11.60
CA GLN A 181 6.55 -16.58 10.63
C GLN A 181 5.18 -16.98 10.07
N ALA A 182 4.17 -17.13 10.93
CA ALA A 182 2.80 -17.45 10.47
C ALA A 182 2.20 -16.34 9.59
N LEU A 183 2.49 -15.07 9.89
CA LEU A 183 2.07 -13.95 9.02
C LEU A 183 2.70 -14.11 7.62
N VAL A 184 4.00 -14.39 7.55
CA VAL A 184 4.72 -14.59 6.27
C VAL A 184 4.20 -15.82 5.53
N ASP A 185 3.92 -16.93 6.22
CA ASP A 185 3.35 -18.14 5.61
C ASP A 185 1.97 -17.88 4.98
N LEU A 186 1.21 -16.92 5.50
CA LEU A 186 -0.08 -16.52 4.96
C LEU A 186 0.03 -15.48 3.84
N THR A 187 0.92 -14.50 4.02
CA THR A 187 0.99 -13.34 3.14
C THR A 187 2.07 -13.45 2.05
N GLY A 188 2.89 -14.50 2.10
CA GLY A 188 4.02 -14.73 1.20
C GLY A 188 5.31 -14.06 1.66
N ASN A 189 6.40 -14.44 1.03
CA ASN A 189 7.72 -13.91 1.31
C ASN A 189 8.03 -12.67 0.45
N MET A 190 8.79 -11.74 1.00
CA MET A 190 9.48 -10.75 0.21
C MET A 190 10.70 -11.39 -0.45
N GLU A 191 10.86 -11.21 -1.76
CA GLU A 191 12.09 -11.63 -2.45
C GLU A 191 13.29 -10.81 -1.96
N LEU A 192 14.45 -11.45 -1.88
CA LEU A 192 15.68 -10.73 -1.56
C LEU A 192 15.94 -9.65 -2.63
N PRO A 193 16.11 -8.39 -2.24
CA PRO A 193 16.43 -7.31 -3.18
C PRO A 193 17.80 -7.55 -3.82
N PRO A 194 18.10 -6.89 -4.93
CA PRO A 194 19.47 -6.88 -5.46
C PRO A 194 20.42 -6.23 -4.45
N MET A 195 21.66 -6.71 -4.37
CA MET A 195 22.67 -6.26 -3.40
C MET A 195 22.85 -4.74 -3.39
N TRP A 196 22.84 -4.12 -4.56
CA TRP A 196 23.02 -2.68 -4.70
C TRP A 196 21.91 -1.84 -4.05
N ALA A 197 20.72 -2.42 -3.86
CA ALA A 197 19.60 -1.73 -3.22
C ALA A 197 19.75 -1.64 -1.68
N LEU A 198 20.76 -2.30 -1.10
CA LEU A 198 21.04 -2.26 0.35
C LEU A 198 22.10 -1.21 0.73
N GLY A 199 22.74 -0.58 -0.24
CA GLY A 199 23.73 0.46 -0.01
C GLY A 199 23.13 1.87 0.07
N TYR A 200 24.02 2.87 0.13
CA TYR A 200 23.60 4.27 0.15
C TYR A 200 22.99 4.69 -1.19
N GLN A 201 21.87 5.35 -1.13
CA GLN A 201 21.08 5.77 -2.30
C GLN A 201 20.86 7.28 -2.23
N GLN A 202 21.25 7.99 -3.29
CA GLN A 202 21.16 9.44 -3.36
C GLN A 202 19.94 9.87 -4.18
N CYS A 203 19.05 10.61 -3.55
CA CYS A 203 17.87 11.23 -4.17
C CYS A 203 17.77 12.71 -3.82
N ARG A 204 17.10 13.46 -4.63
CA ARG A 204 16.43 14.74 -4.32
C ARG A 204 15.40 15.04 -5.41
N PHE A 205 14.56 16.01 -5.16
CA PHE A 205 13.62 16.63 -6.10
C PHE A 205 14.27 17.78 -6.87
N SER A 206 14.85 17.67 -7.96
CA SER A 206 15.43 16.71 -8.87
C SER A 206 16.87 17.11 -9.18
N TYR A 207 17.67 16.23 -9.70
CA TYR A 207 18.92 16.58 -10.36
C TYR A 207 18.62 16.84 -11.84
N TYR A 208 18.81 18.06 -12.33
CA TYR A 208 18.55 18.47 -13.70
C TYR A 208 19.66 19.42 -14.19
N PRO A 209 20.16 19.30 -15.42
CA PRO A 209 19.94 18.21 -16.39
C PRO A 209 20.77 16.96 -16.09
N ASP A 210 20.89 16.01 -17.04
CA ASP A 210 21.68 14.77 -16.94
C ASP A 210 23.17 15.01 -16.58
N THR A 211 23.75 16.13 -17.03
CA THR A 211 25.10 16.55 -16.66
C THR A 211 25.23 16.78 -15.15
N ARG A 212 24.17 17.28 -14.49
CA ARG A 212 24.14 17.44 -13.03
C ARG A 212 24.13 16.08 -12.32
N VAL A 213 23.45 15.09 -12.88
CA VAL A 213 23.46 13.71 -12.36
C VAL A 213 24.90 13.14 -12.43
N LYS A 214 25.59 13.33 -13.57
CA LYS A 214 26.99 12.92 -13.75
C LYS A 214 27.93 13.62 -12.76
N GLU A 215 27.75 14.93 -12.52
CA GLU A 215 28.53 15.68 -11.53
C GLU A 215 28.35 15.13 -10.10
N ILE A 216 27.11 14.77 -9.70
CA ILE A 216 26.84 14.15 -8.39
C ILE A 216 27.57 12.81 -8.27
N ALA A 217 27.47 11.96 -9.29
CA ALA A 217 28.18 10.68 -9.33
C ALA A 217 29.70 10.86 -9.18
N ASP A 218 30.30 11.79 -9.95
CA ASP A 218 31.73 12.10 -9.89
C ASP A 218 32.13 12.67 -8.53
N THR A 219 31.33 13.56 -7.95
CA THR A 219 31.57 14.17 -6.64
C THR A 219 31.62 13.11 -5.55
N LEU A 220 30.63 12.18 -5.53
CA LEU A 220 30.59 11.08 -4.58
C LEU A 220 31.83 10.18 -4.71
N ARG A 221 32.27 9.87 -5.93
CA ARG A 221 33.51 9.08 -6.17
C ARG A 221 34.76 9.85 -5.82
N TYR A 222 34.84 11.13 -6.15
CA TYR A 222 35.99 11.99 -5.80
C TYR A 222 36.22 12.05 -4.28
N HIS A 223 35.14 12.22 -3.51
CA HIS A 223 35.17 12.23 -2.05
C HIS A 223 35.21 10.84 -1.42
N LYS A 224 35.26 9.77 -2.21
CA LYS A 224 35.29 8.38 -1.76
C LYS A 224 34.10 8.02 -0.87
N ILE A 225 32.94 8.62 -1.13
CA ILE A 225 31.69 8.31 -0.41
C ILE A 225 31.10 7.04 -1.05
N PRO A 226 30.96 5.94 -0.29
CA PRO A 226 30.31 4.74 -0.78
C PRO A 226 28.85 5.05 -1.13
N SER A 227 28.47 4.77 -2.37
CA SER A 227 27.12 5.03 -2.88
C SER A 227 26.83 4.07 -4.01
N ASP A 228 25.61 3.55 -4.06
CA ASP A 228 25.22 2.51 -5.01
C ASP A 228 24.19 3.00 -6.02
N VAL A 229 23.32 3.96 -5.65
CA VAL A 229 22.16 4.36 -6.48
C VAL A 229 22.04 5.87 -6.56
N ILE A 230 21.68 6.36 -7.75
CA ILE A 230 21.16 7.71 -7.96
C ILE A 230 19.75 7.61 -8.51
N TRP A 231 18.83 8.37 -7.92
CA TRP A 231 17.40 8.38 -8.28
C TRP A 231 17.09 9.54 -9.22
N MET A 232 16.27 9.26 -10.23
CA MET A 232 15.74 10.26 -11.16
C MET A 232 14.29 10.53 -10.78
N ASP A 233 14.07 11.70 -10.20
CA ASP A 233 12.73 12.21 -9.89
C ASP A 233 12.14 12.90 -11.13
N ILE A 234 10.92 13.34 -11.06
CA ILE A 234 9.98 13.75 -12.09
C ILE A 234 10.53 14.58 -13.29
N HIS A 235 11.61 15.38 -13.08
CA HIS A 235 12.12 16.30 -14.10
C HIS A 235 12.90 15.65 -15.24
N TYR A 236 13.15 14.34 -15.19
CA TYR A 236 13.73 13.64 -16.34
C TYR A 236 12.71 13.43 -17.47
N MET A 237 11.42 13.57 -17.18
CA MET A 237 10.31 13.35 -18.11
C MET A 237 10.06 14.58 -19.01
N ASP A 238 9.61 14.36 -20.25
CA ASP A 238 9.08 15.43 -21.10
C ASP A 238 7.78 15.98 -20.52
N LYS A 239 7.83 17.17 -19.92
CA LYS A 239 6.68 17.85 -19.30
C LYS A 239 5.89 16.95 -18.34
N PHE A 240 6.60 16.15 -17.54
CA PHE A 240 6.06 15.21 -16.57
C PHE A 240 5.20 14.06 -17.15
N LYS A 241 5.33 13.80 -18.45
CA LYS A 241 4.67 12.65 -19.09
C LYS A 241 5.45 11.37 -18.78
N ILE A 242 4.81 10.42 -18.14
CA ILE A 242 5.44 9.15 -17.76
C ILE A 242 5.92 8.35 -18.98
N PHE A 243 6.96 7.53 -18.80
CA PHE A 243 7.62 6.76 -19.86
C PHE A 243 8.19 7.60 -21.01
N THR A 244 8.49 8.89 -20.74
CA THR A 244 9.18 9.78 -21.69
C THR A 244 10.44 10.36 -21.06
N PHE A 245 11.29 10.97 -21.89
CA PHE A 245 12.48 11.68 -21.44
C PHE A 245 12.47 13.11 -21.99
N ASP A 246 12.90 14.06 -21.17
CA ASP A 246 12.99 15.46 -21.60
C ASP A 246 14.07 15.61 -22.69
N PRO A 247 13.69 16.05 -23.89
CA PRO A 247 14.65 16.13 -25.02
C PRO A 247 15.76 17.15 -24.82
N LYS A 248 15.63 18.06 -23.83
CA LYS A 248 16.63 19.08 -23.52
C LYS A 248 17.58 18.64 -22.41
N GLY A 249 17.04 18.10 -21.34
CA GLY A 249 17.82 17.77 -20.15
C GLY A 249 18.24 16.30 -20.05
N PHE A 250 17.53 15.41 -20.73
CA PHE A 250 17.75 13.95 -20.70
C PHE A 250 17.63 13.35 -22.10
N SER A 251 18.30 13.98 -23.09
CA SER A 251 18.16 13.62 -24.51
C SER A 251 18.68 12.23 -24.86
N ASN A 252 19.61 11.69 -24.07
CA ASN A 252 20.15 10.34 -24.24
C ASN A 252 20.21 9.60 -22.89
N PRO A 253 19.08 9.05 -22.42
CA PRO A 253 19.01 8.35 -21.13
C PRO A 253 19.91 7.11 -21.09
N LYS A 254 20.15 6.44 -22.21
CA LYS A 254 21.05 5.30 -22.27
C LYS A 254 22.50 5.72 -21.97
N ASP A 255 22.97 6.80 -22.54
CA ASP A 255 24.32 7.37 -22.28
C ASP A 255 24.49 7.73 -20.80
N LEU A 256 23.47 8.33 -20.19
CA LEU A 256 23.50 8.63 -18.77
C LEU A 256 23.64 7.36 -17.94
N ASN A 257 22.83 6.34 -18.20
CA ASN A 257 22.89 5.09 -17.45
C ASN A 257 24.17 4.31 -17.68
N ASP A 258 24.69 4.28 -18.91
CA ASP A 258 26.01 3.70 -19.23
C ASP A 258 27.13 4.42 -18.46
N TYR A 259 27.08 5.77 -18.38
CA TYR A 259 28.02 6.56 -17.58
C TYR A 259 27.92 6.19 -16.08
N LEU A 260 26.72 6.14 -15.50
CA LEU A 260 26.51 5.76 -14.11
C LEU A 260 27.04 4.35 -13.84
N HIS A 261 26.77 3.40 -14.72
CA HIS A 261 27.29 2.04 -14.63
C HIS A 261 28.84 2.00 -14.68
N SER A 262 29.46 2.83 -15.50
CA SER A 262 30.92 2.93 -15.56
C SER A 262 31.57 3.41 -14.26
N LYS A 263 30.77 4.10 -13.41
CA LYS A 263 31.15 4.56 -12.07
C LYS A 263 30.62 3.64 -10.96
N ASN A 264 30.12 2.47 -11.31
CA ASN A 264 29.47 1.52 -10.36
C ASN A 264 28.27 2.12 -9.61
N PHE A 265 27.47 2.95 -10.27
CA PHE A 265 26.15 3.35 -9.79
C PHE A 265 25.05 2.59 -10.53
N LYS A 266 23.94 2.42 -9.86
CA LYS A 266 22.66 2.01 -10.41
C LYS A 266 21.73 3.21 -10.51
N SER A 267 20.72 3.12 -11.36
CA SER A 267 19.75 4.17 -11.54
C SER A 267 18.34 3.66 -11.31
N VAL A 268 17.54 4.45 -10.60
CA VAL A 268 16.12 4.19 -10.36
C VAL A 268 15.32 5.39 -10.83
N TYR A 269 14.25 5.16 -11.59
CA TYR A 269 13.46 6.21 -12.20
C TYR A 269 12.02 6.18 -11.67
N MET A 270 11.48 7.35 -11.39
CA MET A 270 10.13 7.52 -10.87
C MET A 270 9.09 7.39 -11.99
N ILE A 271 7.97 6.73 -11.70
CA ILE A 271 6.79 6.57 -12.56
C ILE A 271 5.53 6.77 -11.73
N ASP A 272 4.73 7.78 -12.09
CA ASP A 272 3.40 8.06 -11.55
C ASP A 272 2.31 7.23 -12.26
N PRO A 273 1.10 7.07 -11.68
CA PRO A 273 -0.02 6.44 -12.36
C PRO A 273 -0.75 7.35 -13.37
N GLY A 274 -0.61 8.67 -13.27
CA GLY A 274 -1.34 9.63 -14.08
C GLY A 274 -0.79 9.76 -15.50
N ILE A 275 -1.62 9.46 -16.50
CA ILE A 275 -1.27 9.59 -17.92
C ILE A 275 -1.88 10.85 -18.47
N LYS A 276 -1.03 11.79 -18.93
CA LYS A 276 -1.48 13.09 -19.45
C LYS A 276 -2.51 12.93 -20.56
N VAL A 277 -3.63 13.60 -20.42
CA VAL A 277 -4.65 13.74 -21.49
C VAL A 277 -4.10 14.68 -22.56
N GLU A 278 -3.61 14.12 -23.65
CA GLU A 278 -3.02 14.88 -24.76
C GLU A 278 -3.10 14.08 -26.05
N LYS A 279 -3.91 14.56 -27.02
CA LYS A 279 -4.03 13.94 -28.33
C LYS A 279 -2.66 13.84 -29.02
N GLY A 280 -2.28 12.66 -29.50
CA GLY A 280 -0.98 12.37 -30.08
C GLY A 280 0.07 11.94 -29.05
N PHE A 281 -0.27 11.90 -27.76
CA PHE A 281 0.53 11.20 -26.78
C PHE A 281 0.15 9.71 -26.79
N TRP A 282 1.05 8.90 -27.28
CA TRP A 282 0.79 7.51 -27.62
C TRP A 282 0.19 6.67 -26.49
N LEU A 283 0.57 6.94 -25.23
CA LEU A 283 0.00 6.28 -24.06
C LEU A 283 -1.47 6.63 -23.82
N ASP A 284 -1.82 7.90 -23.99
CA ASP A 284 -3.19 8.38 -23.84
C ASP A 284 -4.07 7.89 -25.00
N ASP A 285 -3.55 7.96 -26.22
CA ASP A 285 -4.27 7.48 -27.41
C ASP A 285 -4.55 5.98 -27.32
N GLU A 286 -3.54 5.16 -26.98
CA GLU A 286 -3.68 3.70 -26.86
C GLU A 286 -4.61 3.31 -25.70
N GLY A 287 -4.42 3.89 -24.52
CA GLY A 287 -5.23 3.58 -23.35
C GLY A 287 -6.69 4.01 -23.53
N THR A 288 -6.94 5.08 -24.28
CA THR A 288 -8.29 5.55 -24.62
C THR A 288 -8.94 4.63 -25.66
N GLU A 289 -8.22 4.23 -26.71
CA GLU A 289 -8.72 3.28 -27.72
C GLU A 289 -9.11 1.94 -27.09
N LYS A 290 -8.30 1.43 -26.15
CA LYS A 290 -8.52 0.17 -25.46
C LYS A 290 -9.38 0.28 -24.21
N ASP A 291 -9.82 1.50 -23.87
CA ASP A 291 -10.69 1.78 -22.71
C ASP A 291 -10.09 1.25 -21.39
N TYR A 292 -8.87 1.63 -21.09
CA TYR A 292 -8.12 1.15 -19.91
C TYR A 292 -8.31 1.98 -18.64
N TRP A 293 -9.09 3.05 -18.69
CA TRP A 293 -9.19 4.04 -17.62
C TRP A 293 -10.24 3.71 -16.56
N VAL A 294 -9.99 4.18 -15.35
CA VAL A 294 -11.01 4.28 -14.30
C VAL A 294 -12.16 5.14 -14.81
N ARG A 295 -13.40 4.76 -14.50
CA ARG A 295 -14.60 5.46 -14.93
C ARG A 295 -15.22 6.24 -13.79
N LYS A 296 -15.88 7.33 -14.12
CA LYS A 296 -16.82 8.01 -13.22
C LYS A 296 -18.11 7.18 -13.07
N ALA A 297 -18.92 7.51 -12.06
CA ALA A 297 -20.21 6.86 -11.85
C ALA A 297 -21.17 6.96 -13.04
N ASP A 298 -21.01 7.98 -13.90
CA ASP A 298 -21.78 8.16 -15.14
C ASP A 298 -21.25 7.31 -16.32
N GLY A 299 -20.21 6.52 -16.11
CA GLY A 299 -19.57 5.66 -17.09
C GLY A 299 -18.55 6.32 -17.99
N THR A 300 -18.35 7.64 -17.91
CA THR A 300 -17.29 8.35 -18.66
C THR A 300 -15.92 8.16 -18.01
N HIS A 301 -14.84 8.36 -18.76
CA HIS A 301 -13.48 8.25 -18.22
C HIS A 301 -13.24 9.29 -17.11
N TYR A 302 -12.62 8.88 -16.03
CA TYR A 302 -12.22 9.78 -14.98
C TYR A 302 -10.97 10.56 -15.40
N ILE A 303 -10.98 11.88 -15.16
CA ILE A 303 -9.84 12.77 -15.35
C ILE A 303 -9.61 13.52 -14.05
N GLY A 304 -8.38 13.43 -13.51
CA GLY A 304 -7.91 14.20 -12.35
C GLY A 304 -6.66 14.99 -12.71
N LYS A 305 -6.25 15.94 -11.87
CA LYS A 305 -5.04 16.74 -12.10
C LYS A 305 -3.90 16.29 -11.21
N VAL A 306 -2.77 16.02 -11.85
CA VAL A 306 -1.47 15.77 -11.22
C VAL A 306 -0.38 16.59 -11.95
N TRP A 307 0.89 16.23 -11.82
CA TRP A 307 2.01 17.02 -12.34
C TRP A 307 1.90 17.47 -13.81
N PRO A 308 1.52 16.63 -14.78
CA PRO A 308 1.39 17.08 -16.18
C PRO A 308 0.08 17.84 -16.46
N GLY A 309 -0.80 18.05 -15.47
CA GLY A 309 -2.13 18.64 -15.60
C GLY A 309 -3.24 17.58 -15.63
N PRO A 310 -4.25 17.69 -16.51
CA PRO A 310 -5.29 16.67 -16.63
C PRO A 310 -4.73 15.32 -17.05
N CYS A 311 -5.09 14.26 -16.32
CA CYS A 311 -4.63 12.90 -16.54
C CYS A 311 -5.77 11.89 -16.48
N HIS A 312 -5.66 10.85 -17.30
CA HIS A 312 -6.36 9.58 -17.10
C HIS A 312 -5.59 8.70 -16.10
N PHE A 313 -6.32 7.77 -15.48
CA PHE A 313 -5.76 6.83 -14.52
C PHE A 313 -6.10 5.39 -14.92
N PRO A 314 -5.10 4.50 -15.09
CA PRO A 314 -5.34 3.10 -15.44
C PRO A 314 -6.17 2.38 -14.37
N ASP A 315 -7.13 1.57 -14.82
CA ASP A 315 -7.88 0.69 -13.93
C ASP A 315 -7.10 -0.61 -13.66
N PHE A 316 -6.17 -0.55 -12.72
CA PHE A 316 -5.31 -1.67 -12.37
C PHE A 316 -6.04 -2.88 -11.76
N THR A 317 -7.35 -2.79 -11.50
CA THR A 317 -8.14 -3.96 -11.09
C THR A 317 -8.29 -4.95 -12.26
N ARG A 318 -8.16 -4.48 -13.50
CA ARG A 318 -8.29 -5.26 -14.72
C ARG A 318 -6.98 -5.95 -15.11
N PRO A 319 -6.97 -7.27 -15.36
CA PRO A 319 -5.76 -8.01 -15.76
C PRO A 319 -5.11 -7.48 -17.02
N GLU A 320 -5.91 -7.17 -18.04
CA GLU A 320 -5.42 -6.65 -19.33
C GLU A 320 -4.73 -5.28 -19.19
N VAL A 321 -5.17 -4.44 -18.22
CA VAL A 321 -4.55 -3.15 -17.94
C VAL A 321 -3.20 -3.37 -17.24
N ARG A 322 -3.12 -4.32 -16.31
CA ARG A 322 -1.84 -4.68 -15.67
C ARG A 322 -0.85 -5.27 -16.68
N ILE A 323 -1.30 -6.13 -17.59
CA ILE A 323 -0.47 -6.68 -18.66
C ILE A 323 0.03 -5.56 -19.57
N TRP A 324 -0.85 -4.68 -20.03
CA TRP A 324 -0.45 -3.52 -20.82
C TRP A 324 0.60 -2.67 -20.09
N TRP A 325 0.34 -2.29 -18.84
CA TRP A 325 1.26 -1.51 -18.02
C TRP A 325 2.63 -2.18 -17.92
N SER A 326 2.67 -3.49 -17.74
CA SER A 326 3.92 -4.23 -17.65
C SER A 326 4.74 -4.19 -18.95
N THR A 327 4.09 -4.17 -20.11
CA THR A 327 4.79 -4.08 -21.40
C THR A 327 5.48 -2.75 -21.63
N LEU A 328 5.02 -1.67 -20.99
CA LEU A 328 5.62 -0.33 -21.09
C LEU A 328 7.05 -0.29 -20.54
N TYR A 329 7.36 -1.17 -19.61
CA TYR A 329 8.70 -1.25 -19.02
C TYR A 329 9.74 -1.87 -19.96
N ILE A 330 9.34 -2.65 -20.97
CA ILE A 330 10.28 -3.29 -21.91
C ILE A 330 11.16 -2.24 -22.60
N PRO A 331 10.62 -1.27 -23.36
CA PRO A 331 11.42 -0.21 -23.99
C PRO A 331 12.05 0.74 -22.96
N PHE A 332 11.39 0.99 -21.83
CA PHE A 332 11.90 1.88 -20.80
C PHE A 332 13.17 1.33 -20.14
N MET A 333 13.17 0.08 -19.73
CA MET A 333 14.34 -0.58 -19.14
C MET A 333 15.50 -0.79 -20.14
N ALA A 334 15.20 -0.82 -21.45
CA ALA A 334 16.24 -0.92 -22.50
C ALA A 334 17.20 0.27 -22.51
N HIS A 335 16.86 1.39 -21.87
CA HIS A 335 17.77 2.51 -21.64
C HIS A 335 18.82 2.25 -20.55
N GLY A 336 18.90 1.04 -20.00
CA GLY A 336 19.88 0.71 -18.96
C GLY A 336 19.43 1.04 -17.55
N ILE A 337 18.15 1.30 -17.33
CA ILE A 337 17.55 1.56 -16.02
C ILE A 337 17.61 0.28 -15.17
N ASP A 338 17.94 0.39 -13.87
CA ASP A 338 18.11 -0.76 -12.99
C ASP A 338 16.89 -1.05 -12.10
N GLY A 339 16.10 -0.03 -11.78
CA GLY A 339 14.91 -0.17 -10.96
C GLY A 339 13.92 0.97 -11.18
N VAL A 340 12.75 0.86 -10.59
CA VAL A 340 11.69 1.87 -10.70
C VAL A 340 11.13 2.25 -9.34
N TRP A 341 10.61 3.46 -9.29
CA TRP A 341 9.96 4.06 -8.15
C TRP A 341 8.53 4.43 -8.56
N ASN A 342 7.54 3.80 -7.94
CA ASN A 342 6.14 4.15 -8.13
C ASN A 342 5.72 5.17 -7.07
N ASP A 343 5.45 6.39 -7.50
CA ASP A 343 5.03 7.50 -6.68
C ASP A 343 3.56 7.89 -6.97
N MET A 344 2.96 8.73 -6.14
CA MET A 344 1.61 9.28 -6.29
C MET A 344 0.49 8.24 -6.43
N ASN A 345 0.71 7.02 -6.01
CA ASN A 345 -0.14 5.85 -6.29
C ASN A 345 -1.08 5.43 -5.16
N GLU A 346 -1.49 6.38 -4.27
CA GLU A 346 -2.56 6.20 -3.29
C GLU A 346 -3.95 5.96 -3.92
N PRO A 347 -4.33 6.61 -5.04
CA PRO A 347 -3.70 7.61 -5.90
C PRO A 347 -3.89 9.04 -5.38
N ALA A 348 -2.81 9.85 -5.43
CA ALA A 348 -2.85 11.26 -5.11
C ALA A 348 -3.36 12.08 -6.31
N ILE A 349 -4.39 12.90 -6.08
CA ILE A 349 -5.04 13.73 -7.10
C ILE A 349 -5.16 15.16 -6.55
N GLY A 350 -4.43 16.08 -7.15
CA GLY A 350 -4.31 17.46 -6.62
C GLY A 350 -5.61 18.27 -6.55
N ASP A 351 -6.60 17.95 -7.38
CA ASP A 351 -7.93 18.58 -7.38
C ASP A 351 -9.06 17.61 -6.95
N GLY A 352 -8.69 16.43 -6.46
CA GLY A 352 -9.65 15.43 -6.02
C GLY A 352 -10.10 15.59 -4.56
N PRO A 353 -11.23 14.98 -4.18
CA PRO A 353 -11.70 14.98 -2.80
C PRO A 353 -10.74 14.17 -1.92
N GLU A 354 -10.37 14.71 -0.76
CA GLU A 354 -9.40 14.08 0.16
C GLU A 354 -8.07 13.70 -0.56
N VAL A 355 -7.63 14.55 -1.48
CA VAL A 355 -6.42 14.34 -2.32
C VAL A 355 -6.47 13.04 -3.10
N SER A 356 -7.65 12.55 -3.50
CA SER A 356 -7.81 11.30 -4.23
C SER A 356 -8.97 11.35 -5.24
N MET A 357 -9.31 10.21 -5.83
CA MET A 357 -10.46 10.09 -6.73
C MET A 357 -11.79 10.14 -5.95
N PRO A 358 -12.90 10.56 -6.60
CA PRO A 358 -14.23 10.36 -6.06
C PRO A 358 -14.48 8.91 -5.65
N LYS A 359 -15.08 8.71 -4.48
CA LYS A 359 -15.30 7.38 -3.88
C LYS A 359 -16.23 6.49 -4.70
N ASP A 360 -17.07 7.07 -5.54
CA ASP A 360 -18.04 6.41 -6.42
C ASP A 360 -17.51 6.16 -7.85
N ASN A 361 -16.26 6.53 -8.15
CA ASN A 361 -15.61 6.11 -9.38
C ASN A 361 -15.60 4.58 -9.50
N ILE A 362 -15.75 4.08 -10.72
CA ILE A 362 -15.93 2.65 -11.00
C ILE A 362 -14.62 2.01 -11.47
N HIS A 363 -14.25 0.94 -10.80
CA HIS A 363 -13.22 -0.01 -11.20
C HIS A 363 -13.88 -1.31 -11.65
N ARG A 364 -13.51 -1.79 -12.82
CA ARG A 364 -14.28 -2.85 -13.53
C ARG A 364 -13.90 -4.27 -13.14
N GLY A 365 -12.82 -4.45 -12.37
CA GLY A 365 -12.43 -5.77 -11.88
C GLY A 365 -11.93 -6.73 -12.98
N GLY A 366 -11.97 -8.02 -12.68
CA GLY A 366 -11.53 -9.13 -13.55
C GLY A 366 -10.83 -10.22 -12.74
N GLU A 367 -10.61 -11.40 -13.33
CA GLU A 367 -9.99 -12.55 -12.62
C GLU A 367 -10.70 -12.92 -11.31
N GLY A 368 -12.02 -12.90 -11.30
CA GLY A 368 -12.82 -13.17 -10.10
C GLY A 368 -13.06 -11.97 -9.20
N LEU A 369 -12.41 -10.83 -9.47
CA LEU A 369 -12.64 -9.57 -8.77
C LEU A 369 -13.84 -8.85 -9.41
N ALA A 370 -14.92 -8.67 -8.66
CA ALA A 370 -16.12 -7.99 -9.14
C ALA A 370 -15.88 -6.49 -9.30
N GLU A 371 -16.58 -5.89 -10.28
CA GLU A 371 -16.69 -4.44 -10.42
C GLU A 371 -17.13 -3.79 -9.11
N GLY A 372 -16.64 -2.58 -8.84
CA GLY A 372 -17.02 -1.86 -7.63
C GLY A 372 -16.51 -0.43 -7.57
N PRO A 373 -16.91 0.29 -6.52
CA PRO A 373 -16.55 1.71 -6.35
C PRO A 373 -15.09 1.87 -5.91
N HIS A 374 -14.55 3.07 -6.17
CA HIS A 374 -13.21 3.44 -5.69
C HIS A 374 -13.07 3.31 -4.16
N LEU A 375 -14.14 3.50 -3.42
CA LEU A 375 -14.18 3.26 -1.98
C LEU A 375 -13.70 1.85 -1.56
N ARG A 376 -13.87 0.83 -2.43
CA ARG A 376 -13.37 -0.54 -2.26
C ARG A 376 -11.91 -0.69 -2.66
N PHE A 377 -11.50 -0.03 -3.75
CA PHE A 377 -10.25 -0.31 -4.43
C PHE A 377 -9.14 0.72 -4.18
N HIS A 378 -9.46 1.80 -3.50
CA HIS A 378 -8.53 2.86 -3.18
C HIS A 378 -7.24 2.34 -2.50
N ASN A 379 -7.38 1.65 -1.38
CA ASN A 379 -6.24 1.16 -0.60
C ASN A 379 -5.36 0.13 -1.35
N VAL A 380 -5.88 -0.45 -2.42
CA VAL A 380 -5.18 -1.45 -3.24
C VAL A 380 -4.85 -0.95 -4.66
N TYR A 381 -5.07 0.32 -4.94
CA TYR A 381 -4.71 0.91 -6.23
C TYR A 381 -3.19 0.83 -6.46
N GLY A 382 -2.40 1.36 -5.51
CA GLY A 382 -0.95 1.28 -5.54
C GLY A 382 -0.42 -0.16 -5.52
N TYR A 383 -1.03 -1.04 -4.71
CA TYR A 383 -0.70 -2.46 -4.70
C TYR A 383 -0.80 -3.10 -6.09
N ASN A 384 -1.88 -2.84 -6.85
CA ASN A 384 -2.07 -3.39 -8.18
C ASN A 384 -1.12 -2.77 -9.21
N MET A 385 -0.82 -1.46 -9.11
CA MET A 385 0.19 -0.80 -9.93
C MET A 385 1.58 -1.41 -9.72
N VAL A 386 1.98 -1.59 -8.47
CA VAL A 386 3.28 -2.17 -8.09
C VAL A 386 3.44 -3.59 -8.63
N ARG A 387 2.39 -4.40 -8.54
CA ARG A 387 2.37 -5.75 -9.12
C ARG A 387 2.65 -5.70 -10.62
N ALA A 388 1.94 -4.82 -11.35
CA ALA A 388 2.13 -4.64 -12.78
C ALA A 388 3.54 -4.10 -13.12
N SER A 389 4.08 -3.18 -12.32
CA SER A 389 5.44 -2.65 -12.49
C SER A 389 6.49 -3.75 -12.30
N ARG A 390 6.37 -4.57 -11.25
CA ARG A 390 7.28 -5.70 -11.02
C ARG A 390 7.24 -6.70 -12.15
N ASP A 391 6.05 -7.07 -12.61
CA ASP A 391 5.88 -7.97 -13.74
C ASP A 391 6.56 -7.40 -15.00
N GLY A 392 6.47 -6.09 -15.21
CA GLY A 392 7.16 -5.38 -16.30
C GLY A 392 8.68 -5.44 -16.22
N LEU A 393 9.25 -5.29 -15.02
CA LEU A 393 10.70 -5.43 -14.83
C LEU A 393 11.18 -6.87 -15.12
N LEU A 394 10.41 -7.86 -14.73
CA LEU A 394 10.69 -9.27 -15.03
C LEU A 394 10.58 -9.59 -16.51
N LEU A 395 9.58 -9.00 -17.21
CA LEU A 395 9.47 -9.12 -18.66
C LEU A 395 10.67 -8.50 -19.39
N ALA A 396 11.11 -7.32 -18.94
CA ALA A 396 12.23 -6.63 -19.54
C ALA A 396 13.59 -7.33 -19.24
N ASN A 397 13.73 -7.89 -18.04
CA ASN A 397 14.99 -8.49 -17.57
C ASN A 397 14.76 -9.76 -16.73
N PRO A 398 14.36 -10.88 -17.33
CA PRO A 398 13.92 -12.08 -16.61
C PRO A 398 15.01 -12.72 -15.72
N ASN A 399 16.29 -12.40 -15.99
CA ASN A 399 17.43 -12.95 -15.25
C ASN A 399 17.96 -12.01 -14.16
N LYS A 400 17.31 -10.86 -13.92
CA LYS A 400 17.68 -9.92 -12.87
C LYS A 400 16.60 -9.88 -11.78
N ARG A 401 17.01 -9.71 -10.53
CA ARG A 401 16.07 -9.42 -9.45
C ARG A 401 15.41 -8.06 -9.71
N PRO A 402 14.09 -7.97 -9.76
CA PRO A 402 13.41 -6.70 -9.95
C PRO A 402 13.57 -5.84 -8.70
N PHE A 403 13.66 -4.54 -8.88
CA PHE A 403 13.60 -3.58 -7.79
C PHE A 403 12.52 -2.53 -8.08
N VAL A 404 11.50 -2.54 -7.25
CA VAL A 404 10.42 -1.55 -7.24
C VAL A 404 10.37 -0.95 -5.84
N LEU A 405 10.37 0.37 -5.76
CA LEU A 405 9.99 1.12 -4.57
C LEU A 405 8.60 1.70 -4.78
N SER A 406 7.76 1.70 -3.76
CA SER A 406 6.41 2.29 -3.86
C SER A 406 6.07 3.13 -2.66
N ARG A 407 5.43 4.28 -2.88
CA ARG A 407 4.88 5.11 -1.80
C ARG A 407 3.65 4.44 -1.21
N SER A 408 2.66 4.16 -2.04
CA SER A 408 1.46 3.49 -1.59
C SER A 408 1.53 1.97 -1.75
N ASN A 409 0.98 1.28 -0.76
CA ASN A 409 0.91 -0.18 -0.75
C ASN A 409 -0.18 -0.67 0.23
N PHE A 410 -0.31 -1.99 0.32
CA PHE A 410 -1.27 -2.67 1.20
C PHE A 410 -0.64 -3.91 1.83
N LEU A 411 -1.26 -4.47 2.88
CA LEU A 411 -0.82 -5.73 3.48
C LEU A 411 -0.73 -6.84 2.41
N GLY A 412 0.40 -7.54 2.35
CA GLY A 412 0.70 -8.52 1.30
C GLY A 412 1.49 -7.95 0.11
N GLY A 413 1.54 -6.63 -0.06
CA GLY A 413 2.26 -6.01 -1.18
C GLY A 413 3.79 -6.00 -1.06
N HIS A 414 4.36 -6.44 0.07
CA HIS A 414 5.79 -6.68 0.24
C HIS A 414 6.34 -7.73 -0.74
N ARG A 415 5.49 -8.61 -1.27
CA ARG A 415 5.84 -9.56 -2.33
C ARG A 415 6.33 -8.89 -3.61
N TYR A 416 5.96 -7.63 -3.82
CA TYR A 416 6.16 -6.94 -5.11
C TYR A 416 7.10 -5.73 -5.03
N ALA A 417 7.19 -5.07 -3.87
CA ALA A 417 8.00 -3.86 -3.73
C ALA A 417 8.52 -3.62 -2.32
N ALA A 418 9.66 -2.93 -2.24
CA ALA A 418 10.07 -2.14 -1.09
C ALA A 418 9.17 -0.91 -0.94
N THR A 419 9.28 -0.20 0.20
CA THR A 419 8.51 1.01 0.44
C THR A 419 9.34 2.05 1.17
N TRP A 420 8.97 3.33 1.02
CA TRP A 420 9.44 4.38 1.91
C TRP A 420 8.23 5.05 2.58
N THR A 421 8.50 5.84 3.60
CA THR A 421 7.44 6.45 4.40
C THR A 421 6.95 7.79 3.85
N GLY A 422 7.06 8.01 2.52
CA GLY A 422 6.59 9.20 1.83
C GLY A 422 7.37 10.48 2.19
N ASP A 423 6.70 11.62 2.09
CA ASP A 423 7.32 12.94 2.18
C ASP A 423 7.47 13.42 3.62
N ASN A 424 8.67 13.30 4.18
CA ASN A 424 9.00 13.81 5.49
C ASN A 424 9.79 15.13 5.42
N LYS A 425 9.84 15.85 6.55
CA LYS A 425 10.74 17.00 6.75
C LYS A 425 12.05 16.57 7.36
N SER A 426 13.14 17.23 6.96
CA SER A 426 14.44 17.08 7.60
C SER A 426 14.49 17.78 8.98
N THR A 427 13.67 17.30 9.92
CA THR A 427 13.62 17.78 11.31
C THR A 427 13.95 16.64 12.28
N TRP A 428 14.47 16.98 13.45
CA TRP A 428 14.78 16.00 14.49
C TRP A 428 13.53 15.22 14.94
N GLU A 429 12.38 15.89 15.01
CA GLU A 429 11.10 15.26 15.37
C GLU A 429 10.72 14.16 14.38
N GLN A 430 10.83 14.43 13.09
CA GLN A 430 10.48 13.44 12.06
C GLN A 430 11.55 12.36 11.93
N PHE A 431 12.81 12.69 12.15
CA PHE A 431 13.87 11.70 12.22
C PHE A 431 13.64 10.72 13.40
N GLU A 432 13.32 11.24 14.58
CA GLU A 432 12.98 10.40 15.75
C GLU A 432 11.75 9.52 15.48
N ALA A 433 10.70 10.06 14.87
CA ALA A 433 9.48 9.32 14.55
C ALA A 433 9.69 8.26 13.45
N SER A 434 10.68 8.42 12.59
CA SER A 434 10.99 7.47 11.52
C SER A 434 11.39 6.08 12.03
N VAL A 435 12.03 6.01 13.20
CA VAL A 435 12.47 4.76 13.81
C VAL A 435 11.27 3.86 14.18
N PRO A 436 10.32 4.30 15.03
CA PRO A 436 9.15 3.48 15.35
C PRO A 436 8.27 3.21 14.11
N MET A 437 8.20 4.14 13.15
CA MET A 437 7.45 3.94 11.91
C MET A 437 8.03 2.80 11.06
N SER A 438 9.34 2.78 10.84
CA SER A 438 10.04 1.71 10.13
C SER A 438 9.91 0.36 10.83
N LEU A 439 10.05 0.34 12.17
CA LEU A 439 9.86 -0.88 12.97
C LEU A 439 8.42 -1.40 12.86
N THR A 440 7.43 -0.52 12.89
CA THR A 440 6.02 -0.90 12.75
C THR A 440 5.71 -1.48 11.38
N LEU A 441 6.27 -0.91 10.31
CA LEU A 441 6.18 -1.48 8.97
C LEU A 441 6.80 -2.89 8.92
N GLY A 442 7.97 -3.07 9.54
CA GLY A 442 8.60 -4.38 9.68
C GLY A 442 7.69 -5.39 10.41
N LEU A 443 7.10 -5.00 11.54
CA LEU A 443 6.13 -5.80 12.30
C LEU A 443 4.78 -5.98 11.56
N SER A 444 4.57 -5.27 10.46
CA SER A 444 3.41 -5.44 9.57
C SER A 444 3.77 -6.20 8.28
N GLY A 445 4.89 -6.92 8.26
CA GLY A 445 5.30 -7.75 7.14
C GLY A 445 6.04 -7.01 6.03
N LYS A 446 6.50 -5.78 6.26
CA LYS A 446 7.27 -4.97 5.30
C LYS A 446 8.71 -4.73 5.80
N PRO A 447 9.60 -5.73 5.67
CA PRO A 447 10.94 -5.66 6.25
C PRO A 447 11.87 -4.69 5.51
N PHE A 448 11.63 -4.41 4.21
CA PHE A 448 12.44 -3.49 3.43
C PHE A 448 11.69 -2.17 3.25
N ASN A 449 11.94 -1.26 4.16
CA ASN A 449 11.35 0.06 4.22
C ASN A 449 12.34 1.06 4.81
N GLY A 450 12.05 2.35 4.68
CA GLY A 450 12.81 3.42 5.30
C GLY A 450 12.22 4.79 4.99
N PRO A 451 12.63 5.83 5.71
CA PRO A 451 12.31 7.22 5.41
C PRO A 451 13.27 7.80 4.37
N ASP A 452 12.93 8.97 3.90
CA ASP A 452 13.88 9.83 3.18
C ASP A 452 14.99 10.33 4.10
#